data_3fcea45753e85f4b0254c7ac9d4ae8a0
#
_entry.id   3fcea45753e85f4b0254c7ac9d4ae8a0
#
_cell.length_a   1.000
_cell.length_b   1.000
_cell.length_c   1.000
_cell.angle_alpha   90.00
_cell.angle_beta   90.00
_cell.angle_gamma   90.00
#
_symmetry.space_group_name_H-M   'P 1'
#
loop_
_entity.id
_entity.type
_entity.pdbx_description
1 polymer ?
#
loop_
_entity_poly.entity_id
_entity_poly.type
_entity_poly.pdbx_seq_one_letter_code
_entity_poly.pdbx_strand_id
1 'polypeptide(L)'
;MSENKKLLVVIDPGHTGNTYNAGAVKGYYESKAVYDLSLYEKTALEKRGIDVILTRERNQDPGLYERGHMAVKKGNGYANVLFESNHTDAFNGKACGVTVVRSAHLPGSEKLAEKMIDAIVKVMKPSTGITYNRGVVTKTQSNGADWYGVIRGAVSGAASQGQAKNGPVRYDYIVEHGFHDNPKECLFLSKQENLKAIAEAKAAAIAEYFGIGNKSQPANQSGQSSQNNRNNDSHQTDQNTSIDSTTLNKKTAYLVRVFVDDLNIRQAPTIYSKAVGFTGKGVFTIAEEATGIVNVAGEKSRWGKLKSGQGVDMP
;
A
#
# COMPACT_ATOMS: atom_id res chain seq x y z
N MET A 1 -22.06 -3.95 -24.49
CA MET A 1 -21.78 -2.67 -23.80
C MET A 1 -20.80 -3.01 -22.69
N SER A 2 -19.56 -2.50 -22.73
CA SER A 2 -18.58 -2.76 -21.67
C SER A 2 -19.13 -2.15 -20.37
N GLU A 3 -19.21 -2.93 -19.31
CA GLU A 3 -19.47 -2.39 -17.96
C GLU A 3 -18.44 -1.28 -17.69
N ASN A 4 -18.95 -0.09 -17.42
CA ASN A 4 -18.09 1.07 -17.11
C ASN A 4 -17.38 0.77 -15.78
N LYS A 5 -16.10 0.50 -15.81
CA LYS A 5 -15.29 0.21 -14.61
C LYS A 5 -15.40 1.38 -13.63
N LYS A 6 -15.69 1.09 -12.37
CA LYS A 6 -16.08 2.09 -11.39
C LYS A 6 -14.96 3.04 -10.98
N LEU A 7 -13.77 2.50 -10.70
CA LEU A 7 -12.61 3.25 -10.21
C LEU A 7 -11.29 2.64 -10.70
N LEU A 8 -10.39 3.51 -11.15
CA LEU A 8 -8.96 3.22 -11.29
C LEU A 8 -8.19 4.05 -10.26
N VAL A 9 -7.30 3.43 -9.51
CA VAL A 9 -6.31 4.12 -8.67
C VAL A 9 -4.92 3.97 -9.32
N VAL A 10 -4.27 5.08 -9.59
CA VAL A 10 -2.90 5.12 -10.08
C VAL A 10 -2.01 5.62 -8.96
N ILE A 11 -1.25 4.71 -8.36
CA ILE A 11 -0.36 5.01 -7.25
C ILE A 11 1.03 5.32 -7.78
N ASP A 12 1.56 6.44 -7.37
CA ASP A 12 2.93 6.86 -7.63
C ASP A 12 3.77 6.73 -6.35
N PRO A 13 4.63 5.70 -6.24
CA PRO A 13 5.59 5.68 -5.16
C PRO A 13 6.60 6.82 -5.35
N GLY A 14 6.67 7.78 -4.43
CA GLY A 14 7.59 8.92 -4.54
C GLY A 14 9.06 8.50 -4.68
N HIS A 15 9.88 9.37 -5.30
CA HIS A 15 11.32 9.16 -5.51
C HIS A 15 11.65 7.93 -6.37
N THR A 16 12.85 7.34 -6.17
CA THR A 16 13.32 6.12 -6.83
C THR A 16 14.29 5.36 -5.93
N GLY A 17 14.48 4.07 -6.18
CA GLY A 17 15.42 3.23 -5.43
C GLY A 17 15.04 3.02 -3.97
N ASN A 18 16.06 2.75 -3.13
CA ASN A 18 15.88 2.37 -1.73
C ASN A 18 16.57 3.29 -0.71
N THR A 19 17.32 4.27 -1.17
CA THR A 19 18.24 5.05 -0.29
C THR A 19 18.10 6.56 -0.47
N TYR A 20 16.98 7.03 -1.00
CA TYR A 20 16.71 8.46 -1.15
C TYR A 20 15.95 8.97 0.08
N ASN A 21 16.31 10.17 0.57
CA ASN A 21 15.78 10.83 1.75
C ASN A 21 15.86 9.98 3.03
N ALA A 22 17.04 10.01 3.67
CA ALA A 22 17.24 9.37 4.97
C ALA A 22 16.43 10.08 6.06
N GLY A 23 15.77 9.30 6.92
CA GLY A 23 14.99 9.83 8.04
C GLY A 23 15.78 9.88 9.36
N ALA A 24 15.09 10.31 10.42
CA ALA A 24 15.64 10.43 11.78
C ALA A 24 16.06 9.07 12.38
N VAL A 25 15.51 7.97 11.90
CA VAL A 25 15.86 6.61 12.36
C VAL A 25 16.87 6.00 11.40
N LYS A 26 17.98 5.50 11.95
CA LYS A 26 19.04 4.86 11.15
C LYS A 26 18.47 3.72 10.29
N GLY A 27 18.74 3.77 9.00
CA GLY A 27 18.28 2.77 8.03
C GLY A 27 16.88 3.02 7.46
N TYR A 28 16.21 4.07 7.90
CA TYR A 28 15.01 4.56 7.23
C TYR A 28 15.39 5.40 6.00
N TYR A 29 14.71 5.14 4.90
CA TYR A 29 14.75 5.94 3.68
C TYR A 29 13.33 6.10 3.14
N GLU A 30 12.93 7.34 2.84
CA GLU A 30 11.60 7.64 2.32
C GLU A 30 11.28 6.82 1.09
N SER A 31 12.17 6.82 0.09
CA SER A 31 11.95 6.11 -1.18
C SER A 31 11.62 4.63 -1.00
N LYS A 32 12.23 3.97 0.00
CA LYS A 32 11.94 2.59 0.35
C LYS A 32 10.59 2.45 1.04
N ALA A 33 10.34 3.29 2.03
CA ALA A 33 9.12 3.23 2.84
C ALA A 33 7.87 3.48 2.00
N VAL A 34 7.87 4.52 1.14
CA VAL A 34 6.72 4.84 0.29
C VAL A 34 6.51 3.84 -0.84
N TYR A 35 7.56 3.20 -1.34
CA TYR A 35 7.41 2.11 -2.30
C TYR A 35 6.76 0.88 -1.64
N ASP A 36 7.23 0.48 -0.47
CA ASP A 36 6.67 -0.64 0.29
C ASP A 36 5.21 -0.35 0.68
N LEU A 37 4.91 0.88 1.14
CA LEU A 37 3.55 1.34 1.43
C LEU A 37 2.65 1.23 0.19
N SER A 38 3.12 1.68 -0.97
CA SER A 38 2.37 1.65 -2.23
C SER A 38 2.04 0.22 -2.69
N LEU A 39 2.93 -0.74 -2.46
CA LEU A 39 2.66 -2.16 -2.73
C LEU A 39 1.59 -2.72 -1.80
N TYR A 40 1.62 -2.35 -0.51
CA TYR A 40 0.58 -2.77 0.44
C TYR A 40 -0.76 -2.15 0.10
N GLU A 41 -0.78 -0.89 -0.29
CA GLU A 41 -1.98 -0.18 -0.68
C GLU A 41 -2.59 -0.75 -1.95
N LYS A 42 -1.76 -1.01 -2.98
CA LYS A 42 -2.19 -1.72 -4.19
C LYS A 42 -2.91 -3.02 -3.82
N THR A 43 -2.27 -3.85 -2.98
CA THR A 43 -2.85 -5.12 -2.55
C THR A 43 -4.19 -4.92 -1.80
N ALA A 44 -4.27 -3.91 -0.93
CA ALA A 44 -5.47 -3.64 -0.15
C ALA A 44 -6.64 -3.13 -1.01
N LEU A 45 -6.36 -2.33 -2.04
CA LEU A 45 -7.35 -1.83 -2.98
C LEU A 45 -7.84 -2.94 -3.94
N GLU A 46 -6.92 -3.76 -4.47
CA GLU A 46 -7.26 -4.87 -5.36
C GLU A 46 -8.15 -5.91 -4.68
N LYS A 47 -7.91 -6.21 -3.39
CA LYS A 47 -8.80 -7.06 -2.58
C LYS A 47 -10.24 -6.53 -2.48
N ARG A 48 -10.42 -5.24 -2.64
CA ARG A 48 -11.73 -4.57 -2.66
C ARG A 48 -12.35 -4.48 -4.06
N GLY A 49 -11.69 -5.08 -5.06
CA GLY A 49 -12.15 -5.07 -6.45
C GLY A 49 -11.90 -3.74 -7.17
N ILE A 50 -10.92 -2.97 -6.73
CA ILE A 50 -10.49 -1.72 -7.34
C ILE A 50 -9.29 -2.00 -8.24
N ASP A 51 -9.35 -1.52 -9.48
CA ASP A 51 -8.21 -1.63 -10.41
C ASP A 51 -7.08 -0.67 -9.98
N VAL A 52 -5.85 -1.17 -9.92
CA VAL A 52 -4.69 -0.40 -9.47
C VAL A 52 -3.51 -0.51 -10.43
N ILE A 53 -2.85 0.60 -10.69
CA ILE A 53 -1.61 0.69 -11.47
C ILE A 53 -0.56 1.42 -10.64
N LEU A 54 0.69 0.92 -10.64
CA LEU A 54 1.84 1.68 -10.15
C LEU A 54 2.48 2.45 -11.30
N THR A 55 2.96 3.66 -11.03
CA THR A 55 3.64 4.49 -12.06
C THR A 55 5.02 4.00 -12.40
N ARG A 56 5.64 3.23 -11.51
CA ARG A 56 7.00 2.75 -11.67
C ARG A 56 7.28 1.47 -10.90
N GLU A 57 8.25 0.73 -11.36
CA GLU A 57 8.94 -0.29 -10.57
C GLU A 57 9.98 0.37 -9.63
N ARG A 58 10.52 -0.40 -8.66
CA ARG A 58 11.37 0.09 -7.58
C ARG A 58 12.54 0.98 -8.05
N ASN A 59 13.25 0.55 -9.06
CA ASN A 59 14.45 1.22 -9.57
C ASN A 59 14.22 2.03 -10.85
N GLN A 60 12.97 2.20 -11.26
CA GLN A 60 12.62 3.08 -12.37
C GLN A 60 12.44 4.52 -11.87
N ASP A 61 12.78 5.48 -12.70
CA ASP A 61 12.65 6.91 -12.41
C ASP A 61 12.03 7.66 -13.58
N PRO A 62 10.73 7.45 -13.85
CA PRO A 62 10.03 8.25 -14.86
C PRO A 62 9.96 9.70 -14.40
N GLY A 63 9.94 10.62 -15.37
CA GLY A 63 9.82 12.06 -15.10
C GLY A 63 8.56 12.40 -14.32
N LEU A 64 8.62 13.42 -13.47
CA LEU A 64 7.49 13.80 -12.59
C LEU A 64 6.18 14.00 -13.34
N TYR A 65 6.23 14.68 -14.49
CA TYR A 65 5.05 14.86 -15.33
C TYR A 65 4.50 13.52 -15.88
N GLU A 66 5.37 12.62 -16.28
CA GLU A 66 4.98 11.32 -16.86
C GLU A 66 4.32 10.41 -15.84
N ARG A 67 4.75 10.47 -14.56
CA ARG A 67 4.13 9.74 -13.46
C ARG A 67 2.64 10.10 -13.35
N GLY A 68 2.32 11.39 -13.22
CA GLY A 68 0.93 11.85 -13.16
C GLY A 68 0.17 11.59 -14.47
N HIS A 69 0.83 11.81 -15.63
CA HIS A 69 0.20 11.63 -16.94
C HIS A 69 -0.19 10.17 -17.24
N MET A 70 0.38 9.21 -16.56
CA MET A 70 -0.05 7.81 -16.64
C MET A 70 -1.52 7.64 -16.26
N ALA A 71 -2.01 8.39 -15.27
CA ALA A 71 -3.42 8.36 -14.87
C ALA A 71 -4.35 8.85 -16.01
N VAL A 72 -3.91 9.86 -16.76
CA VAL A 72 -4.63 10.34 -17.93
C VAL A 72 -4.66 9.28 -19.04
N LYS A 73 -3.50 8.69 -19.34
CA LYS A 73 -3.36 7.68 -20.42
C LYS A 73 -4.14 6.40 -20.12
N LYS A 74 -4.21 5.97 -18.89
CA LYS A 74 -4.81 4.70 -18.45
C LYS A 74 -6.26 4.83 -18.00
N GLY A 75 -6.72 6.06 -17.77
CA GLY A 75 -8.04 6.33 -17.17
C GLY A 75 -9.24 6.18 -18.10
N ASN A 76 -9.03 6.00 -19.41
CA ASN A 76 -10.13 5.83 -20.34
C ASN A 76 -10.97 4.59 -20.03
N GLY A 77 -12.30 4.75 -19.99
CA GLY A 77 -13.23 3.68 -19.68
C GLY A 77 -13.53 3.51 -18.20
N TYR A 78 -12.96 4.35 -17.31
CA TYR A 78 -13.30 4.39 -15.91
C TYR A 78 -14.24 5.58 -15.59
N ALA A 79 -15.19 5.37 -14.71
CA ALA A 79 -16.08 6.42 -14.23
C ALA A 79 -15.33 7.43 -13.34
N ASN A 80 -14.37 6.95 -12.57
CA ASN A 80 -13.50 7.74 -11.71
C ASN A 80 -12.04 7.29 -11.86
N VAL A 81 -11.13 8.25 -11.84
CA VAL A 81 -9.69 8.01 -11.78
C VAL A 81 -9.11 8.83 -10.64
N LEU A 82 -8.44 8.15 -9.73
CA LEU A 82 -7.65 8.72 -8.64
C LEU A 82 -6.16 8.53 -8.99
N PHE A 83 -5.42 9.63 -9.02
CA PHE A 83 -3.96 9.63 -8.98
C PHE A 83 -3.49 9.99 -7.57
N GLU A 84 -2.58 9.24 -7.00
CA GLU A 84 -1.95 9.58 -5.72
C GLU A 84 -0.46 9.27 -5.72
N SER A 85 0.33 10.26 -5.29
CA SER A 85 1.78 10.14 -5.08
C SER A 85 2.06 10.02 -3.59
N ASN A 86 2.63 8.90 -3.17
CA ASN A 86 2.92 8.60 -1.78
C ASN A 86 4.29 9.14 -1.38
N HIS A 87 4.31 9.96 -0.33
CA HIS A 87 5.47 10.64 0.21
C HIS A 87 5.49 10.65 1.74
N THR A 88 6.61 11.06 2.32
CA THR A 88 6.74 11.48 3.72
C THR A 88 7.47 12.81 3.77
N ASP A 89 6.99 13.74 4.58
CA ASP A 89 7.48 15.11 4.67
C ASP A 89 8.77 15.24 5.52
N ALA A 90 9.46 16.36 5.39
CA ALA A 90 10.57 16.77 6.25
C ALA A 90 10.59 18.29 6.42
N PHE A 91 10.91 18.77 7.62
CA PHE A 91 11.03 20.22 7.84
C PHE A 91 12.12 20.60 8.85
N ASN A 92 11.90 20.36 10.14
CA ASN A 92 12.78 20.85 11.22
C ASN A 92 13.01 19.84 12.35
N GLY A 93 12.74 18.57 12.10
CA GLY A 93 12.85 17.48 13.07
C GLY A 93 11.77 17.48 14.17
N LYS A 94 10.86 18.46 14.18
CA LYS A 94 9.80 18.63 15.20
C LYS A 94 8.40 18.66 14.59
N ALA A 95 8.28 19.09 13.32
CA ALA A 95 7.01 19.06 12.62
C ALA A 95 6.46 17.62 12.59
N CYS A 96 5.14 17.49 12.61
CA CYS A 96 4.46 16.20 12.61
C CYS A 96 3.07 16.33 12.01
N GLY A 97 2.48 15.19 11.61
CA GLY A 97 1.13 15.14 11.08
C GLY A 97 1.07 14.81 9.59
N VAL A 98 -0.14 14.58 9.11
CA VAL A 98 -0.46 14.13 7.75
C VAL A 98 -1.04 15.29 6.94
N THR A 99 -0.55 15.47 5.73
CA THR A 99 -1.01 16.51 4.78
C THR A 99 -1.36 15.83 3.44
N VAL A 100 -2.37 16.33 2.77
CA VAL A 100 -2.61 16.02 1.36
C VAL A 100 -2.52 17.29 0.54
N VAL A 101 -1.67 17.28 -0.48
CA VAL A 101 -1.63 18.33 -1.50
C VAL A 101 -2.49 17.87 -2.67
N ARG A 102 -3.43 18.71 -3.11
CA ARG A 102 -4.28 18.46 -4.28
C ARG A 102 -4.09 19.52 -5.36
N SER A 103 -4.56 19.23 -6.55
CA SER A 103 -4.64 20.27 -7.58
C SER A 103 -5.59 21.40 -7.18
N ALA A 104 -5.19 22.61 -7.50
CA ALA A 104 -6.08 23.77 -7.45
C ALA A 104 -7.17 23.74 -8.53
N HIS A 105 -7.01 22.89 -9.55
CA HIS A 105 -7.87 22.82 -10.74
C HIS A 105 -8.90 21.68 -10.72
N LEU A 106 -8.92 20.84 -9.69
CA LEU A 106 -9.90 19.74 -9.50
C LEU A 106 -10.79 20.03 -8.27
N PRO A 107 -11.78 20.93 -8.39
CA PRO A 107 -12.71 21.19 -7.30
C PRO A 107 -13.53 19.93 -6.98
N GLY A 108 -13.80 19.69 -5.69
CA GLY A 108 -14.58 18.54 -5.22
C GLY A 108 -13.76 17.32 -4.81
N SER A 109 -12.42 17.34 -5.03
CA SER A 109 -11.53 16.26 -4.58
C SER A 109 -11.21 16.31 -3.08
N GLU A 110 -11.53 17.40 -2.37
CA GLU A 110 -11.15 17.68 -0.99
C GLU A 110 -11.68 16.67 0.03
N LYS A 111 -12.96 16.30 -0.07
CA LYS A 111 -13.60 15.36 0.87
C LYS A 111 -12.95 13.98 0.93
N LEU A 112 -12.47 13.46 -0.21
CA LEU A 112 -11.74 12.20 -0.23
C LEU A 112 -10.36 12.38 0.44
N ALA A 113 -9.68 13.48 0.16
CA ALA A 113 -8.39 13.80 0.76
C ALA A 113 -8.49 13.89 2.29
N GLU A 114 -9.50 14.61 2.83
CA GLU A 114 -9.76 14.68 4.28
C GLU A 114 -9.98 13.29 4.89
N LYS A 115 -10.82 12.47 4.24
CA LYS A 115 -11.09 11.11 4.69
C LYS A 115 -9.84 10.23 4.72
N MET A 116 -8.95 10.39 3.75
CA MET A 116 -7.66 9.69 3.72
C MET A 116 -6.75 10.15 4.86
N ILE A 117 -6.63 11.47 5.10
CA ILE A 117 -5.85 12.02 6.22
C ILE A 117 -6.35 11.45 7.55
N ASP A 118 -7.65 11.50 7.79
CA ASP A 118 -8.23 11.03 9.05
C ASP A 118 -7.99 9.53 9.27
N ALA A 119 -8.05 8.73 8.21
CA ALA A 119 -7.74 7.30 8.27
C ALA A 119 -6.28 7.06 8.66
N ILE A 120 -5.32 7.79 8.07
CA ILE A 120 -3.89 7.69 8.37
C ILE A 120 -3.60 8.15 9.80
N VAL A 121 -4.13 9.32 10.21
CA VAL A 121 -3.96 9.86 11.57
C VAL A 121 -4.49 8.91 12.62
N LYS A 122 -5.64 8.28 12.37
CA LYS A 122 -6.23 7.29 13.27
C LYS A 122 -5.31 6.09 13.53
N VAL A 123 -4.54 5.69 12.53
CA VAL A 123 -3.55 4.60 12.66
C VAL A 123 -2.28 5.06 13.37
N MET A 124 -1.77 6.25 13.05
CA MET A 124 -0.47 6.72 13.53
C MET A 124 -0.51 7.26 14.96
N LYS A 125 -1.53 8.04 15.30
CA LYS A 125 -1.62 8.79 16.56
C LYS A 125 -1.52 7.91 17.82
N PRO A 126 -2.14 6.73 17.93
CA PRO A 126 -2.04 5.90 19.13
C PRO A 126 -0.60 5.50 19.49
N SER A 127 0.24 5.26 18.49
CA SER A 127 1.64 4.84 18.68
C SER A 127 2.62 6.01 18.78
N THR A 128 2.36 7.11 18.10
CA THR A 128 3.26 8.28 18.07
C THR A 128 2.91 9.31 19.16
N GLY A 129 1.63 9.43 19.50
CA GLY A 129 1.09 10.41 20.44
C GLY A 129 1.06 11.84 19.89
N ILE A 130 1.60 12.09 18.71
CA ILE A 130 1.79 13.45 18.15
C ILE A 130 1.16 13.68 16.78
N THR A 131 0.89 12.65 16.03
CA THR A 131 0.36 12.77 14.66
C THR A 131 -1.03 13.39 14.65
N TYR A 132 -1.23 14.36 13.79
CA TYR A 132 -2.50 15.06 13.61
C TYR A 132 -2.78 15.39 12.14
N ASN A 133 -4.02 15.75 11.86
CA ASN A 133 -4.45 16.23 10.56
C ASN A 133 -3.92 17.65 10.32
N ARG A 134 -3.07 17.83 9.32
CA ARG A 134 -2.54 19.13 8.88
C ARG A 134 -3.40 19.77 7.77
N GLY A 135 -4.39 19.03 7.28
CA GLY A 135 -5.34 19.49 6.29
C GLY A 135 -4.95 19.19 4.85
N VAL A 136 -5.88 19.60 4.00
CA VAL A 136 -5.77 19.54 2.55
C VAL A 136 -5.31 20.89 2.03
N VAL A 137 -4.25 20.91 1.24
CA VAL A 137 -3.65 22.15 0.73
C VAL A 137 -3.54 22.13 -0.79
N THR A 138 -3.45 23.34 -1.37
CA THR A 138 -3.10 23.54 -2.77
C THR A 138 -1.85 24.42 -2.84
N LYS A 139 -1.04 24.26 -3.88
CA LYS A 139 0.11 25.11 -4.14
C LYS A 139 0.23 25.36 -5.64
N THR A 140 0.30 26.63 -6.02
CA THR A 140 0.40 27.08 -7.40
C THR A 140 1.67 27.88 -7.66
N GLN A 141 2.09 27.92 -8.91
CA GLN A 141 3.12 28.80 -9.43
C GLN A 141 2.52 30.20 -9.66
N SER A 142 3.36 31.19 -9.94
CA SER A 142 2.93 32.56 -10.24
C SER A 142 2.01 32.68 -11.47
N ASN A 143 2.12 31.73 -12.40
CA ASN A 143 1.25 31.66 -13.59
C ASN A 143 -0.06 30.89 -13.33
N GLY A 144 -0.35 30.50 -12.08
CA GLY A 144 -1.56 29.78 -11.69
C GLY A 144 -1.51 28.26 -11.88
N ALA A 145 -0.49 27.70 -12.55
CA ALA A 145 -0.34 26.24 -12.68
C ALA A 145 -0.02 25.58 -11.33
N ASP A 146 -0.43 24.35 -11.15
CA ASP A 146 -0.03 23.58 -9.95
C ASP A 146 1.48 23.53 -9.79
N TRP A 147 1.96 23.60 -8.55
CA TRP A 147 3.39 23.66 -8.25
C TRP A 147 4.11 22.36 -8.58
N TYR A 148 3.51 21.23 -8.25
CA TYR A 148 4.14 19.91 -8.34
C TYR A 148 3.99 19.29 -9.73
N GLY A 149 5.10 18.74 -10.26
CA GLY A 149 5.17 18.15 -11.60
C GLY A 149 4.24 16.95 -11.78
N VAL A 150 4.10 16.11 -10.76
CA VAL A 150 3.21 14.93 -10.78
C VAL A 150 1.74 15.35 -10.86
N ILE A 151 1.34 16.38 -10.11
CA ILE A 151 -0.02 16.93 -10.16
C ILE A 151 -0.30 17.55 -11.54
N ARG A 152 0.64 18.38 -12.08
CA ARG A 152 0.49 18.88 -13.45
C ARG A 152 0.33 17.79 -14.50
N GLY A 153 1.03 16.66 -14.34
CA GLY A 153 0.90 15.51 -15.21
C GLY A 153 -0.49 14.88 -15.13
N ALA A 154 -1.02 14.70 -13.92
CA ALA A 154 -2.33 14.10 -13.68
C ALA A 154 -3.49 14.95 -14.22
N VAL A 155 -3.37 16.29 -14.14
CA VAL A 155 -4.41 17.20 -14.64
C VAL A 155 -4.17 17.68 -16.07
N SER A 156 -3.14 17.19 -16.75
CA SER A 156 -2.69 17.75 -18.06
C SER A 156 -3.71 17.67 -19.18
N GLY A 157 -4.69 16.80 -19.10
CA GLY A 157 -5.84 16.78 -20.01
C GLY A 157 -6.96 17.73 -19.60
N ALA A 158 -6.93 18.26 -18.38
CA ALA A 158 -7.99 19.05 -17.81
C ALA A 158 -7.64 20.56 -17.70
N ALA A 159 -6.41 20.87 -17.28
CA ALA A 159 -6.03 22.24 -16.92
C ALA A 159 -5.39 23.02 -18.08
N SER A 160 -4.64 22.39 -18.96
CA SER A 160 -3.94 23.07 -20.07
C SER A 160 -4.86 23.68 -21.14
N GLN A 161 -6.16 23.36 -21.12
CA GLN A 161 -7.15 23.82 -22.09
C GLN A 161 -8.42 24.41 -21.48
N GLY A 162 -8.43 24.74 -20.20
CA GLY A 162 -9.64 25.20 -19.51
C GLY A 162 -10.72 24.10 -19.42
N GLN A 163 -10.36 22.84 -19.61
CA GLN A 163 -11.26 21.69 -19.72
C GLN A 163 -11.15 20.77 -18.47
N ALA A 164 -11.15 21.34 -17.27
CA ALA A 164 -11.25 20.57 -16.02
C ALA A 164 -12.44 19.56 -15.99
N LYS A 165 -13.32 19.63 -16.98
CA LYS A 165 -14.53 18.80 -17.09
C LYS A 165 -14.35 17.52 -17.90
N ASN A 166 -13.33 17.35 -18.73
CA ASN A 166 -13.26 16.29 -19.75
C ASN A 166 -12.11 15.28 -19.60
N GLY A 167 -11.13 15.52 -18.75
CA GLY A 167 -10.10 14.52 -18.45
C GLY A 167 -10.65 13.36 -17.59
N PRO A 168 -10.05 12.16 -17.60
CA PRO A 168 -10.49 11.03 -16.79
C PRO A 168 -10.19 11.22 -15.30
N VAL A 169 -9.13 11.97 -14.94
CA VAL A 169 -8.72 12.18 -13.55
C VAL A 169 -9.68 13.13 -12.85
N ARG A 170 -10.21 12.70 -11.73
CA ARG A 170 -11.13 13.48 -10.87
C ARG A 170 -10.54 13.78 -9.51
N TYR A 171 -9.55 13.02 -9.11
CA TYR A 171 -8.88 13.09 -7.82
C TYR A 171 -7.40 12.99 -8.07
N ASP A 172 -6.61 13.93 -7.54
CA ASP A 172 -5.16 13.92 -7.66
C ASP A 172 -4.51 14.42 -6.38
N TYR A 173 -3.57 13.66 -5.86
CA TYR A 173 -2.98 13.94 -4.57
C TYR A 173 -1.47 13.66 -4.54
N ILE A 174 -0.76 14.45 -3.72
CA ILE A 174 0.44 14.01 -3.02
C ILE A 174 0.02 13.79 -1.57
N VAL A 175 0.28 12.59 -1.06
CA VAL A 175 -0.07 12.21 0.31
C VAL A 175 1.21 12.13 1.14
N GLU A 176 1.35 13.08 2.07
CA GLU A 176 2.45 13.14 3.03
C GLU A 176 2.05 12.39 4.31
N HIS A 177 2.58 11.17 4.47
CA HIS A 177 2.20 10.23 5.52
C HIS A 177 2.88 10.50 6.87
N GLY A 178 3.20 11.74 7.18
CA GLY A 178 3.95 12.16 8.35
C GLY A 178 5.36 12.60 8.00
N PHE A 179 6.14 13.00 9.01
CA PHE A 179 7.46 13.59 8.85
C PHE A 179 8.57 12.56 9.15
N HIS A 180 9.37 12.21 8.14
CA HIS A 180 10.46 11.26 8.32
C HIS A 180 11.67 11.85 9.07
N ASP A 181 11.77 13.16 9.20
CA ASP A 181 12.77 13.82 10.05
C ASP A 181 12.31 13.97 11.52
N ASN A 182 11.04 13.71 11.83
CA ASN A 182 10.54 13.62 13.20
C ASN A 182 10.82 12.21 13.77
N PRO A 183 11.58 12.06 14.87
CA PRO A 183 11.97 10.75 15.37
C PRO A 183 10.82 9.80 15.71
N LYS A 184 9.70 10.32 16.22
CA LYS A 184 8.54 9.48 16.60
C LYS A 184 7.78 8.98 15.39
N GLU A 185 7.52 9.86 14.41
CA GLU A 185 6.83 9.47 13.18
C GLU A 185 7.74 8.58 12.31
N CYS A 186 9.03 8.93 12.20
CA CYS A 186 10.01 8.10 11.49
C CYS A 186 10.12 6.68 12.09
N LEU A 187 10.14 6.56 13.42
CA LEU A 187 10.16 5.24 14.10
C LEU A 187 8.90 4.44 13.78
N PHE A 188 7.75 5.10 13.70
CA PHE A 188 6.50 4.46 13.29
C PHE A 188 6.57 4.01 11.83
N LEU A 189 6.96 4.90 10.92
CA LEU A 189 7.05 4.66 9.47
C LEU A 189 8.15 3.66 9.08
N SER A 190 9.14 3.41 9.95
CA SER A 190 10.19 2.42 9.71
C SER A 190 9.72 0.97 9.84
N LYS A 191 8.53 0.72 10.38
CA LYS A 191 8.00 -0.61 10.64
C LYS A 191 7.03 -1.06 9.56
N GLN A 192 7.26 -2.23 8.99
CA GLN A 192 6.45 -2.77 7.89
C GLN A 192 4.98 -3.00 8.29
N GLU A 193 4.75 -3.45 9.52
CA GLU A 193 3.39 -3.63 10.05
C GLU A 193 2.60 -2.32 10.10
N ASN A 194 3.26 -1.20 10.38
CA ASN A 194 2.64 0.11 10.42
C ASN A 194 2.33 0.65 9.02
N LEU A 195 3.24 0.44 8.05
CA LEU A 195 2.98 0.77 6.65
C LEU A 195 1.78 0.00 6.10
N LYS A 196 1.66 -1.28 6.44
CA LYS A 196 0.49 -2.10 6.10
C LYS A 196 -0.80 -1.57 6.73
N ALA A 197 -0.74 -1.18 8.00
CA ALA A 197 -1.91 -0.63 8.68
C ALA A 197 -2.37 0.70 8.05
N ILE A 198 -1.44 1.58 7.67
CA ILE A 198 -1.76 2.80 6.92
C ILE A 198 -2.41 2.46 5.58
N ALA A 199 -1.79 1.57 4.81
CA ALA A 199 -2.26 1.16 3.49
C ALA A 199 -3.69 0.60 3.54
N GLU A 200 -3.96 -0.28 4.50
CA GLU A 200 -5.29 -0.88 4.71
C GLU A 200 -6.34 0.16 5.11
N ALA A 201 -6.00 1.07 6.02
CA ALA A 201 -6.92 2.12 6.46
C ALA A 201 -7.24 3.12 5.32
N LYS A 202 -6.22 3.49 4.53
CA LYS A 202 -6.38 4.37 3.37
C LYS A 202 -7.22 3.71 2.28
N ALA A 203 -6.94 2.45 1.95
CA ALA A 203 -7.71 1.67 0.98
C ALA A 203 -9.17 1.49 1.41
N ALA A 204 -9.45 1.29 2.69
CA ALA A 204 -10.79 1.22 3.23
C ALA A 204 -11.52 2.57 3.09
N ALA A 205 -10.86 3.68 3.39
CA ALA A 205 -11.40 5.03 3.23
C ALA A 205 -11.75 5.36 1.78
N ILE A 206 -10.88 4.99 0.83
CA ILE A 206 -11.12 5.15 -0.61
C ILE A 206 -12.32 4.30 -1.04
N ALA A 207 -12.34 3.01 -0.70
CA ALA A 207 -13.42 2.10 -1.07
C ALA A 207 -14.78 2.58 -0.52
N GLU A 208 -14.83 3.01 0.73
CA GLU A 208 -16.02 3.56 1.36
C GLU A 208 -16.52 4.83 0.65
N TYR A 209 -15.60 5.75 0.31
CA TYR A 209 -15.95 6.99 -0.40
C TYR A 209 -16.64 6.71 -1.74
N PHE A 210 -16.16 5.73 -2.49
CA PHE A 210 -16.74 5.33 -3.77
C PHE A 210 -17.86 4.29 -3.64
N GLY A 211 -18.26 3.89 -2.42
CA GLY A 211 -19.27 2.87 -2.18
C GLY A 211 -18.92 1.52 -2.80
N ILE A 212 -17.63 1.14 -2.74
CA ILE A 212 -17.11 -0.14 -3.20
C ILE A 212 -16.95 -1.05 -1.98
N GLY A 213 -17.35 -2.32 -2.07
CA GLY A 213 -17.18 -3.30 -1.00
C GLY A 213 -18.30 -3.38 0.04
N ASN A 214 -19.31 -2.51 0.01
CA ASN A 214 -20.51 -2.65 0.82
C ASN A 214 -21.54 -3.58 0.12
N LYS A 215 -21.16 -4.82 -0.18
CA LYS A 215 -22.17 -5.88 -0.32
C LYS A 215 -22.53 -6.31 1.10
N SER A 216 -23.55 -5.69 1.68
CA SER A 216 -24.28 -6.25 2.80
C SER A 216 -24.65 -7.70 2.45
N GLN A 217 -24.11 -8.66 3.20
CA GLN A 217 -24.69 -10.00 3.21
C GLN A 217 -26.17 -9.84 3.60
N PRO A 218 -27.09 -10.50 2.90
CA PRO A 218 -28.47 -10.50 3.32
C PRO A 218 -28.55 -11.08 4.74
N ALA A 219 -29.16 -10.31 5.63
CA ALA A 219 -29.47 -10.74 6.97
C ALA A 219 -30.37 -11.98 6.87
N ASN A 220 -29.87 -13.16 7.18
CA ASN A 220 -30.66 -14.32 7.46
C ASN A 220 -31.38 -14.10 8.79
N GLN A 221 -32.67 -13.69 8.70
CA GLN A 221 -33.63 -13.83 9.80
C GLN A 221 -33.92 -15.32 9.94
N SER A 222 -33.56 -15.91 11.04
CA SER A 222 -34.32 -17.00 11.64
C SER A 222 -34.03 -17.02 13.13
N GLY A 223 -35.15 -16.87 13.83
CA GLY A 223 -35.45 -16.69 15.17
C GLY A 223 -35.06 -17.79 16.15
N GLN A 224 -35.05 -17.32 17.39
CA GLN A 224 -35.43 -17.97 18.66
C GLN A 224 -35.01 -19.42 18.90
N SER A 225 -34.30 -19.72 19.93
CA SER A 225 -34.76 -19.83 21.32
C SER A 225 -33.68 -20.33 22.26
N SER A 226 -33.58 -19.68 23.39
CA SER A 226 -33.38 -20.11 24.78
C SER A 226 -32.61 -21.39 25.12
N GLN A 227 -31.65 -21.26 25.96
CA GLN A 227 -31.49 -21.65 27.37
C GLN A 227 -30.13 -22.21 27.74
N ASN A 228 -29.55 -21.54 28.69
CA ASN A 228 -28.84 -22.00 29.91
C ASN A 228 -27.95 -23.25 29.85
N ASN A 229 -26.67 -23.13 30.16
CA ASN A 229 -26.22 -23.39 31.52
C ASN A 229 -24.73 -23.04 31.74
N ARG A 230 -24.48 -22.68 32.95
CA ARG A 230 -23.27 -22.35 33.70
C ARG A 230 -22.24 -23.49 33.63
N ASN A 231 -20.97 -23.20 33.62
CA ASN A 231 -20.05 -23.21 34.75
C ASN A 231 -18.59 -23.23 34.32
N ASN A 232 -17.87 -22.30 34.89
CA ASN A 232 -16.60 -22.39 35.61
C ASN A 232 -15.35 -22.97 34.91
N ASP A 233 -14.43 -22.12 35.04
CA ASP A 233 -13.07 -22.21 35.64
C ASP A 233 -11.88 -22.18 34.70
N SER A 234 -11.20 -21.08 34.89
CA SER A 234 -9.73 -20.92 35.08
C SER A 234 -8.76 -21.69 34.19
N HIS A 235 -7.94 -20.98 33.57
CA HIS A 235 -6.47 -20.95 33.64
C HIS A 235 -5.86 -20.61 32.29
N GLN A 236 -5.12 -19.52 32.36
CA GLN A 236 -3.84 -19.31 31.67
C GLN A 236 -3.34 -20.50 30.86
N THR A 237 -3.00 -20.25 29.60
CA THR A 237 -1.63 -20.53 29.19
C THR A 237 -1.47 -20.13 27.72
N ASP A 238 -0.37 -19.48 27.44
CA ASP A 238 0.41 -19.43 26.22
C ASP A 238 -0.20 -20.14 25.01
N GLN A 239 -0.81 -19.38 24.13
CA GLN A 239 -1.06 -19.85 22.78
C GLN A 239 0.23 -19.74 21.96
N ASN A 240 1.08 -20.72 22.20
CA ASN A 240 2.02 -21.20 21.21
C ASN A 240 1.19 -21.76 20.06
N THR A 241 0.92 -20.95 19.02
CA THR A 241 0.32 -21.43 17.80
C THR A 241 1.31 -22.40 17.17
N SER A 242 1.12 -23.67 17.44
CA SER A 242 1.75 -24.75 16.70
C SER A 242 1.40 -24.55 15.22
N ILE A 243 2.39 -24.15 14.44
CA ILE A 243 2.30 -24.13 12.98
C ILE A 243 2.08 -25.58 12.56
N ASP A 244 0.87 -25.84 12.07
CA ASP A 244 0.51 -27.13 11.51
C ASP A 244 1.58 -27.53 10.49
N SER A 245 2.11 -28.73 10.65
CA SER A 245 3.22 -29.24 9.85
C SER A 245 2.83 -29.19 8.38
N THR A 246 3.42 -28.25 7.65
CA THR A 246 3.21 -28.08 6.21
C THR A 246 3.57 -29.38 5.51
N THR A 247 2.60 -30.06 4.92
CA THR A 247 2.82 -31.29 4.20
C THR A 247 3.69 -30.98 2.98
N LEU A 248 4.90 -31.53 2.94
CA LEU A 248 5.79 -31.43 1.79
C LEU A 248 5.20 -32.29 0.65
N ASN A 249 4.83 -31.61 -0.44
CA ASN A 249 4.04 -32.23 -1.50
C ASN A 249 4.85 -32.89 -2.63
N LYS A 250 6.17 -32.62 -2.72
CA LYS A 250 7.00 -33.16 -3.80
C LYS A 250 8.48 -33.22 -3.45
N LYS A 251 9.09 -34.37 -3.64
CA LYS A 251 10.54 -34.60 -3.42
C LYS A 251 11.36 -34.66 -4.72
N THR A 252 10.94 -34.03 -5.78
CA THR A 252 11.70 -34.04 -7.05
C THR A 252 12.41 -32.73 -7.21
N ALA A 253 13.74 -32.74 -7.15
CA ALA A 253 14.54 -31.55 -7.34
C ALA A 253 14.41 -31.00 -8.77
N TYR A 254 14.22 -29.68 -8.90
CA TYR A 254 14.16 -28.97 -10.17
C TYR A 254 14.81 -27.60 -10.06
N LEU A 255 15.07 -26.97 -11.22
CA LEU A 255 15.68 -25.67 -11.29
C LEU A 255 14.66 -24.56 -11.43
N VAL A 256 14.83 -23.48 -10.68
CA VAL A 256 14.07 -22.20 -10.82
C VAL A 256 15.04 -21.11 -11.19
N ARG A 257 14.63 -20.26 -12.12
CA ARG A 257 15.36 -19.04 -12.45
C ARG A 257 14.71 -17.86 -11.74
N VAL A 258 15.49 -17.15 -10.92
CA VAL A 258 15.11 -15.92 -10.24
C VAL A 258 15.58 -14.73 -11.06
N PHE A 259 14.68 -13.79 -11.34
CA PHE A 259 14.93 -12.59 -12.15
C PHE A 259 15.01 -11.32 -11.32
N VAL A 260 14.75 -11.40 -10.00
CA VAL A 260 14.82 -10.29 -9.05
C VAL A 260 16.07 -10.41 -8.17
N ASP A 261 16.55 -9.30 -7.66
CA ASP A 261 17.79 -9.29 -6.84
C ASP A 261 17.51 -9.54 -5.35
N ASP A 262 16.27 -9.53 -4.92
CA ASP A 262 15.86 -9.43 -3.52
C ASP A 262 14.75 -10.42 -3.12
N LEU A 263 14.63 -11.56 -3.80
CA LEU A 263 13.68 -12.60 -3.39
C LEU A 263 14.09 -13.17 -2.03
N ASN A 264 13.24 -12.99 -1.03
CA ASN A 264 13.53 -13.36 0.35
C ASN A 264 13.68 -14.87 0.54
N ILE A 265 14.74 -15.26 1.24
CA ILE A 265 14.90 -16.60 1.81
C ILE A 265 14.40 -16.56 3.25
N ARG A 266 13.50 -17.48 3.63
CA ARG A 266 12.87 -17.51 4.94
C ARG A 266 13.11 -18.84 5.65
N GLN A 267 13.01 -18.83 6.99
CA GLN A 267 13.21 -20.04 7.81
C GLN A 267 12.09 -21.07 7.66
N ALA A 268 10.88 -20.62 7.33
CA ALA A 268 9.72 -21.48 7.12
C ALA A 268 8.87 -20.97 5.95
N PRO A 269 8.04 -21.82 5.30
CA PRO A 269 7.25 -21.47 4.12
C PRO A 269 6.07 -20.55 4.47
N THR A 270 6.36 -19.38 5.00
CA THR A 270 5.38 -18.34 5.32
C THR A 270 6.05 -16.98 5.32
N ILE A 271 5.32 -15.95 4.86
CA ILE A 271 5.77 -14.56 4.92
C ILE A 271 5.99 -14.05 6.35
N TYR A 272 5.41 -14.72 7.35
CA TYR A 272 5.57 -14.36 8.77
C TYR A 272 6.86 -14.89 9.38
N SER A 273 7.53 -15.84 8.73
CA SER A 273 8.79 -16.35 9.23
C SER A 273 9.95 -15.38 8.99
N LYS A 274 10.97 -15.48 9.82
CA LYS A 274 12.16 -14.65 9.73
C LYS A 274 12.82 -14.78 8.36
N ALA A 275 13.05 -13.66 7.67
CA ALA A 275 13.92 -13.65 6.51
C ALA A 275 15.37 -13.86 6.97
N VAL A 276 16.08 -14.80 6.35
CA VAL A 276 17.47 -15.16 6.66
C VAL A 276 18.45 -14.74 5.57
N GLY A 277 17.93 -14.22 4.45
CA GLY A 277 18.70 -13.73 3.34
C GLY A 277 17.82 -13.49 2.11
N PHE A 278 18.46 -13.32 0.97
CA PHE A 278 17.80 -13.19 -0.33
C PHE A 278 18.65 -13.90 -1.40
N THR A 279 18.01 -14.27 -2.51
CA THR A 279 18.70 -15.09 -3.53
C THR A 279 19.57 -14.26 -4.47
N GLY A 280 19.18 -13.04 -4.80
CA GLY A 280 19.66 -12.37 -5.99
C GLY A 280 19.18 -13.07 -7.30
N LYS A 281 19.52 -12.49 -8.45
CA LYS A 281 19.28 -13.12 -9.76
C LYS A 281 20.12 -14.37 -9.93
N GLY A 282 19.52 -15.43 -10.44
CA GLY A 282 20.27 -16.67 -10.66
C GLY A 282 19.38 -17.88 -10.92
N VAL A 283 20.02 -19.05 -10.98
CA VAL A 283 19.35 -20.35 -11.10
C VAL A 283 19.58 -21.13 -9.81
N PHE A 284 18.52 -21.54 -9.18
CA PHE A 284 18.55 -22.23 -7.89
C PHE A 284 17.89 -23.59 -7.99
N THR A 285 18.40 -24.56 -7.24
CA THR A 285 17.81 -25.89 -7.14
C THR A 285 16.81 -25.90 -6.00
N ILE A 286 15.56 -26.19 -6.31
CA ILE A 286 14.52 -26.49 -5.34
C ILE A 286 14.56 -27.96 -5.03
N ALA A 287 14.80 -28.31 -3.78
CA ALA A 287 14.89 -29.71 -3.33
C ALA A 287 13.52 -30.28 -2.92
N GLU A 288 12.66 -29.47 -2.36
CA GLU A 288 11.35 -29.86 -1.85
C GLU A 288 10.36 -28.71 -2.02
N GLU A 289 9.08 -29.02 -2.23
CA GLU A 289 7.99 -28.04 -2.23
C GLU A 289 7.12 -28.17 -0.98
N ALA A 290 6.60 -27.07 -0.52
CA ALA A 290 5.62 -26.99 0.55
C ALA A 290 4.50 -26.01 0.18
N THR A 291 3.31 -26.19 0.73
CA THR A 291 2.27 -25.18 0.72
C THR A 291 2.46 -24.29 1.94
N GLY A 292 2.56 -23.00 1.73
CA GLY A 292 2.77 -22.01 2.80
C GLY A 292 1.88 -20.80 2.64
N ILE A 293 2.02 -19.84 3.56
CA ILE A 293 1.24 -18.61 3.56
C ILE A 293 2.05 -17.48 2.93
N VAL A 294 1.49 -16.83 1.92
CA VAL A 294 2.16 -15.77 1.14
C VAL A 294 1.70 -14.36 1.46
N ASN A 295 0.57 -14.20 2.15
CA ASN A 295 0.09 -12.87 2.52
C ASN A 295 -0.69 -12.85 3.83
N VAL A 296 -1.00 -11.63 4.30
CA VAL A 296 -1.74 -11.42 5.57
C VAL A 296 -3.18 -11.91 5.54
N ALA A 297 -3.75 -12.17 4.36
CA ALA A 297 -5.10 -12.75 4.23
C ALA A 297 -5.10 -14.28 4.39
N GLY A 298 -3.95 -14.89 4.61
CA GLY A 298 -3.83 -16.34 4.76
C GLY A 298 -3.87 -17.09 3.42
N GLU A 299 -3.67 -16.41 2.30
CA GLU A 299 -3.58 -17.07 1.00
C GLU A 299 -2.39 -18.03 0.99
N LYS A 300 -2.65 -19.22 0.45
CA LYS A 300 -1.64 -20.27 0.34
C LYS A 300 -1.00 -20.23 -1.05
N SER A 301 0.30 -20.45 -1.09
CA SER A 301 1.08 -20.58 -2.31
C SER A 301 2.12 -21.67 -2.17
N ARG A 302 2.79 -22.00 -3.28
CA ARG A 302 3.89 -22.96 -3.25
C ARG A 302 5.17 -22.28 -2.76
N TRP A 303 5.88 -22.99 -1.93
CA TRP A 303 7.19 -22.60 -1.41
C TRP A 303 8.22 -23.63 -1.82
N GLY A 304 9.36 -23.18 -2.30
CA GLY A 304 10.48 -24.03 -2.63
C GLY A 304 11.54 -24.04 -1.54
N LYS A 305 11.97 -25.22 -1.11
CA LYS A 305 13.11 -25.37 -0.24
C LYS A 305 14.38 -25.45 -1.09
N LEU A 306 15.28 -24.52 -0.91
CA LEU A 306 16.58 -24.54 -1.60
C LEU A 306 17.38 -25.77 -1.19
N LYS A 307 18.16 -26.31 -2.13
CA LYS A 307 19.09 -27.43 -1.85
C LYS A 307 20.08 -27.11 -0.72
N SER A 308 20.38 -25.84 -0.48
CA SER A 308 21.15 -25.35 0.67
C SER A 308 20.47 -25.51 2.03
N GLY A 309 19.23 -25.98 2.08
CA GLY A 309 18.43 -26.15 3.31
C GLY A 309 17.57 -24.93 3.68
N GLN A 310 17.62 -23.86 2.91
CA GLN A 310 16.83 -22.64 3.14
C GLN A 310 15.60 -22.60 2.22
N GLY A 311 14.52 -21.98 2.67
CA GLY A 311 13.28 -21.85 1.90
C GLY A 311 13.20 -20.56 1.10
N VAL A 312 12.62 -20.61 -0.10
CA VAL A 312 12.27 -19.46 -0.91
C VAL A 312 10.79 -19.47 -1.24
N ASP A 313 10.21 -18.29 -1.33
CA ASP A 313 8.89 -18.07 -1.88
C ASP A 313 8.97 -18.26 -3.41
N MET A 314 8.04 -19.01 -3.96
CA MET A 314 7.92 -19.19 -5.41
C MET A 314 6.65 -18.49 -5.89
N PRO A 315 6.71 -17.75 -6.99
CA PRO A 315 5.56 -17.09 -7.58
C PRO A 315 4.48 -18.06 -8.09
#